data_fc403531bf9d6486500221f8b90f8cb8
#
_entry.id   fc403531bf9d6486500221f8b90f8cb8
#
_cell.length_a   1.000
_cell.length_b   1.000
_cell.length_c   1.000
_cell.angle_alpha   90.00
_cell.angle_beta   90.00
_cell.angle_gamma   90.00
#
_symmetry.space_group_name_H-M   'P 1'
#
loop_
_entity.id
_entity.type
_entity.pdbx_description
1 polymer ?
#
loop_
_entity_poly.entity_id
_entity_poly.type
_entity_poly.pdbx_seq_one_letter_code
_entity_poly.pdbx_strand_id
1 'polypeptide(L)'
;HKLSNKGNPDFKDIFNSMTKDDYVIICGDFGLVWNNDKEDMWWRSWLNDRPFTTLFVDGNHEIFDLLNAYPVENWHGGKIHRIAPSIIHLMRGQLFDIEGKSFFTMGGAESHDREFRTIGISIWEQELPNNKEYAQALSTLEKCEYKADYVITHCAPTDIEYEVEHG
;
A
#
# COMPACT_ATOMS: atom_id res chain seq x y z
N HIS A 1 -11.26 3.00 -5.06
CA HIS A 1 -11.97 4.01 -4.28
C HIS A 1 -11.72 5.40 -4.88
N LYS A 2 -12.75 6.00 -5.45
CA LYS A 2 -12.64 7.39 -5.95
C LYS A 2 -12.44 8.31 -4.75
N LEU A 3 -11.34 9.03 -4.70
CA LEU A 3 -11.16 10.18 -3.81
C LEU A 3 -12.23 11.23 -4.17
N SER A 4 -13.42 11.11 -3.63
CA SER A 4 -14.51 12.03 -3.93
C SER A 4 -14.67 13.02 -2.79
N ASN A 5 -14.47 14.29 -3.10
CA ASN A 5 -14.66 15.44 -2.22
C ASN A 5 -16.13 15.72 -1.86
N LYS A 6 -17.00 14.72 -1.81
CA LYS A 6 -18.40 14.96 -1.45
C LYS A 6 -18.52 15.18 0.04
N GLY A 7 -18.43 16.44 0.47
CA GLY A 7 -19.09 16.92 1.67
C GLY A 7 -18.25 17.45 2.82
N ASN A 8 -16.91 17.51 2.76
CA ASN A 8 -16.13 18.19 3.79
C ASN A 8 -15.28 19.32 3.16
N PRO A 9 -15.62 20.60 3.37
CA PRO A 9 -14.85 21.74 2.86
C PRO A 9 -13.40 21.76 3.36
N ASP A 10 -13.14 21.29 4.60
CA ASP A 10 -11.79 21.24 5.17
C ASP A 10 -10.87 20.30 4.42
N PHE A 11 -11.42 19.20 3.87
CA PHE A 11 -10.66 18.22 3.09
C PHE A 11 -10.16 18.80 1.76
N LYS A 12 -10.96 19.66 1.13
CA LYS A 12 -10.59 20.31 -0.13
C LYS A 12 -9.45 21.30 0.06
N ASP A 13 -9.45 22.02 1.16
CA ASP A 13 -8.42 23.01 1.47
C ASP A 13 -7.11 22.33 1.85
N ILE A 14 -7.14 21.22 2.58
CA ILE A 14 -5.97 20.39 2.86
C ILE A 14 -5.35 19.91 1.54
N PHE A 15 -6.13 19.28 0.64
CA PHE A 15 -5.61 18.81 -0.64
C PHE A 15 -5.05 19.91 -1.53
N ASN A 16 -5.66 21.10 -1.52
CA ASN A 16 -5.20 22.24 -2.33
C ASN A 16 -3.90 22.86 -1.78
N SER A 17 -3.58 22.68 -0.50
CA SER A 17 -2.35 23.18 0.11
C SER A 17 -1.17 22.20 0.00
N MET A 18 -1.42 20.94 -0.37
CA MET A 18 -0.40 19.90 -0.50
C MET A 18 0.56 20.15 -1.65
N THR A 19 1.78 19.64 -1.49
CA THR A 19 2.86 19.63 -2.48
C THR A 19 3.32 18.19 -2.73
N LYS A 20 4.26 17.99 -3.65
CA LYS A 20 4.83 16.66 -3.91
C LYS A 20 5.65 16.09 -2.73
N ASP A 21 6.00 16.93 -1.77
CA ASP A 21 6.66 16.51 -0.53
C ASP A 21 5.67 16.00 0.52
N ASP A 22 4.37 16.26 0.32
CA ASP A 22 3.30 15.72 1.17
C ASP A 22 2.85 14.35 0.67
N TYR A 23 2.51 13.45 1.60
CA TYR A 23 2.18 12.07 1.29
C TYR A 23 0.74 11.72 1.64
N VAL A 24 0.06 11.05 0.70
CA VAL A 24 -1.21 10.38 0.95
C VAL A 24 -0.94 8.87 0.94
N ILE A 25 -1.25 8.19 2.04
CA ILE A 25 -1.02 6.74 2.19
C ILE A 25 -2.32 5.99 2.00
N ILE A 26 -2.33 5.02 1.07
CA ILE A 26 -3.44 4.11 0.82
C ILE A 26 -3.09 2.75 1.41
N CYS A 27 -3.92 2.27 2.33
CA CYS A 27 -3.68 1.05 3.09
C CYS A 27 -4.25 -0.19 2.37
N GLY A 28 -3.79 -0.45 1.15
CA GLY A 28 -4.18 -1.61 0.35
C GLY A 28 -5.34 -1.39 -0.61
N ASP A 29 -5.60 -2.39 -1.45
CA ASP A 29 -6.61 -2.38 -2.51
C ASP A 29 -6.49 -1.13 -3.41
N PHE A 30 -5.26 -0.87 -3.86
CA PHE A 30 -4.95 0.31 -4.65
C PHE A 30 -5.69 0.32 -5.99
N GLY A 31 -5.72 -0.83 -6.69
CA GLY A 31 -6.55 -1.07 -7.87
C GLY A 31 -6.20 -0.27 -9.12
N LEU A 32 -5.08 0.47 -9.17
CA LEU A 32 -4.65 1.24 -10.34
C LEU A 32 -3.51 0.57 -11.14
N VAL A 33 -3.18 -0.66 -10.79
CA VAL A 33 -2.30 -1.54 -11.57
C VAL A 33 -3.09 -2.81 -11.85
N TRP A 34 -4.07 -2.72 -12.76
CA TRP A 34 -5.07 -3.77 -12.94
C TRP A 34 -4.96 -4.47 -14.29
N ASN A 35 -5.15 -3.76 -15.40
CA ASN A 35 -5.09 -4.32 -16.76
C ASN A 35 -4.02 -3.68 -17.63
N ASN A 36 -3.38 -2.61 -17.18
CA ASN A 36 -2.52 -1.74 -17.98
C ASN A 36 -3.21 -1.20 -19.25
N ASP A 37 -4.53 -1.08 -19.24
CA ASP A 37 -5.31 -0.54 -20.32
C ASP A 37 -5.36 1.01 -20.29
N LYS A 38 -6.15 1.60 -21.18
CA LYS A 38 -6.26 3.07 -21.27
C LYS A 38 -6.90 3.69 -20.04
N GLU A 39 -7.80 2.97 -19.37
CA GLU A 39 -8.45 3.45 -18.15
C GLU A 39 -7.46 3.46 -16.97
N ASP A 40 -6.72 2.38 -16.76
CA ASP A 40 -5.65 2.31 -15.77
C ASP A 40 -4.61 3.42 -15.99
N MET A 41 -4.16 3.59 -17.24
CA MET A 41 -3.17 4.60 -17.59
C MET A 41 -3.69 6.02 -17.33
N TRP A 42 -4.97 6.28 -17.63
CA TRP A 42 -5.60 7.57 -17.38
C TRP A 42 -5.70 7.86 -15.87
N TRP A 43 -6.15 6.89 -15.07
CA TRP A 43 -6.25 7.05 -13.62
C TRP A 43 -4.89 7.21 -12.95
N ARG A 44 -3.86 6.47 -13.40
CA ARG A 44 -2.48 6.64 -12.91
C ARG A 44 -1.93 8.03 -13.27
N SER A 45 -2.14 8.50 -14.49
CA SER A 45 -1.76 9.85 -14.89
C SER A 45 -2.48 10.89 -14.05
N TRP A 46 -3.79 10.75 -13.90
CA TRP A 46 -4.60 11.65 -13.07
C TRP A 46 -4.11 11.71 -11.63
N LEU A 47 -3.79 10.58 -11.02
CA LEU A 47 -3.28 10.52 -9.64
C LEU A 47 -1.87 11.08 -9.54
N ASN A 48 -1.01 10.78 -10.52
CA ASN A 48 0.35 11.30 -10.59
C ASN A 48 0.39 12.84 -10.70
N ASP A 49 -0.64 13.44 -11.30
CA ASP A 49 -0.76 14.89 -11.45
C ASP A 49 -1.34 15.59 -10.20
N ARG A 50 -1.73 14.85 -9.16
CA ARG A 50 -2.17 15.46 -7.90
C ARG A 50 -1.02 16.22 -7.23
N PRO A 51 -1.29 17.22 -6.39
CA PRO A 51 -0.24 18.02 -5.75
C PRO A 51 0.64 17.21 -4.78
N PHE A 52 0.17 16.07 -4.28
CA PHE A 52 0.85 15.20 -3.34
C PHE A 52 1.51 13.98 -4.01
N THR A 53 2.34 13.26 -3.27
CA THR A 53 2.83 11.93 -3.63
C THR A 53 1.96 10.87 -2.96
N THR A 54 1.53 9.86 -3.75
CA THR A 54 0.77 8.73 -3.24
C THR A 54 1.71 7.60 -2.87
N LEU A 55 1.62 7.15 -1.62
CA LEU A 55 2.23 5.91 -1.13
C LEU A 55 1.12 4.88 -0.95
N PHE A 56 1.40 3.60 -1.20
CA PHE A 56 0.45 2.55 -0.88
C PHE A 56 1.15 1.26 -0.48
N VAL A 57 0.49 0.46 0.36
CA VAL A 57 0.80 -0.96 0.56
C VAL A 57 -0.18 -1.77 -0.29
N ASP A 58 0.17 -2.99 -0.64
CA ASP A 58 -0.73 -3.89 -1.34
C ASP A 58 -1.83 -4.44 -0.42
N GLY A 59 -3.01 -4.67 -0.99
CA GLY A 59 -4.11 -5.39 -0.37
C GLY A 59 -4.20 -6.82 -0.89
N ASN A 60 -5.39 -7.43 -0.80
CA ASN A 60 -5.70 -8.71 -1.44
C ASN A 60 -6.27 -8.54 -2.86
N HIS A 61 -6.82 -7.37 -3.18
CA HIS A 61 -7.34 -7.05 -4.52
C HIS A 61 -6.30 -6.31 -5.39
N GLU A 62 -5.18 -6.99 -5.68
CA GLU A 62 -4.14 -6.49 -6.58
C GLU A 62 -3.87 -7.50 -7.70
N ILE A 63 -3.43 -7.03 -8.86
CA ILE A 63 -2.85 -7.90 -9.90
C ILE A 63 -1.34 -8.00 -9.62
N PHE A 64 -0.96 -8.94 -8.76
CA PHE A 64 0.40 -9.08 -8.27
C PHE A 64 1.43 -9.31 -9.37
N ASP A 65 1.06 -10.00 -10.46
CA ASP A 65 1.96 -10.20 -11.60
C ASP A 65 2.36 -8.88 -12.25
N LEU A 66 1.41 -7.94 -12.37
CA LEU A 66 1.69 -6.60 -12.91
C LEU A 66 2.42 -5.72 -11.89
N LEU A 67 2.03 -5.77 -10.62
CA LEU A 67 2.66 -4.99 -9.57
C LEU A 67 4.12 -5.40 -9.37
N ASN A 68 4.40 -6.69 -9.33
CA ASN A 68 5.74 -7.24 -9.15
C ASN A 68 6.63 -7.18 -10.42
N ALA A 69 6.07 -6.82 -11.57
CA ALA A 69 6.84 -6.58 -12.78
C ALA A 69 7.59 -5.23 -12.76
N TYR A 70 7.23 -4.30 -11.86
CA TYR A 70 7.97 -3.06 -11.69
C TYR A 70 9.35 -3.31 -11.07
N PRO A 71 10.39 -2.55 -11.48
CA PRO A 71 11.72 -2.66 -10.88
C PRO A 71 11.68 -2.35 -9.39
N VAL A 72 12.47 -3.11 -8.62
CA VAL A 72 12.68 -2.82 -7.20
C VAL A 72 13.68 -1.68 -7.07
N GLU A 73 13.31 -0.61 -6.39
CA GLU A 73 14.15 0.54 -6.07
C GLU A 73 14.35 0.65 -4.55
N ASN A 74 15.40 1.38 -4.13
CA ASN A 74 15.57 1.78 -2.74
C ASN A 74 15.07 3.22 -2.57
N TRP A 75 14.26 3.46 -1.55
CA TRP A 75 13.70 4.77 -1.23
C TRP A 75 13.50 4.90 0.28
N HIS A 76 14.01 5.96 0.88
CA HIS A 76 13.87 6.26 2.32
C HIS A 76 14.21 5.08 3.27
N GLY A 77 15.20 4.26 2.92
CA GLY A 77 15.68 3.13 3.72
C GLY A 77 15.00 1.79 3.42
N GLY A 78 13.89 1.78 2.70
CA GLY A 78 13.14 0.58 2.31
C GLY A 78 13.12 0.33 0.80
N LYS A 79 12.56 -0.80 0.41
CA LYS A 79 12.36 -1.20 -0.99
C LYS A 79 10.96 -0.84 -1.45
N ILE A 80 10.88 -0.39 -2.70
CA ILE A 80 9.64 0.07 -3.33
C ILE A 80 9.51 -0.44 -4.76
N HIS A 81 8.29 -0.38 -5.31
CA HIS A 81 8.05 -0.29 -6.74
C HIS A 81 7.56 1.12 -7.09
N ARG A 82 8.23 1.77 -8.05
CA ARG A 82 7.81 3.09 -8.53
C ARG A 82 6.86 2.93 -9.71
N ILE A 83 5.57 3.09 -9.46
CA ILE A 83 4.51 2.92 -10.48
C ILE A 83 4.48 4.13 -11.42
N ALA A 84 4.68 5.33 -10.87
CA ALA A 84 4.84 6.60 -11.58
C ALA A 84 5.70 7.54 -10.72
N PRO A 85 6.16 8.70 -11.22
CA PRO A 85 7.01 9.61 -10.44
C PRO A 85 6.50 9.94 -9.03
N SER A 86 5.18 10.07 -8.86
CA SER A 86 4.52 10.38 -7.58
C SER A 86 3.54 9.28 -7.12
N ILE A 87 3.74 8.03 -7.56
CA ILE A 87 2.94 6.87 -7.12
C ILE A 87 3.91 5.75 -6.76
N ILE A 88 3.98 5.41 -5.48
CA ILE A 88 4.99 4.53 -4.91
C ILE A 88 4.34 3.41 -4.11
N HIS A 89 4.61 2.17 -4.50
CA HIS A 89 4.27 0.98 -3.74
C HIS A 89 5.35 0.71 -2.69
N LEU A 90 4.97 0.73 -1.42
CA LEU A 90 5.82 0.37 -0.29
C LEU A 90 5.81 -1.14 -0.12
N MET A 91 6.93 -1.82 -0.38
CA MET A 91 7.00 -3.28 -0.32
C MET A 91 6.84 -3.80 1.11
N ARG A 92 6.46 -5.06 1.24
CA ARG A 92 6.24 -5.74 2.52
C ARG A 92 7.52 -5.90 3.33
N GLY A 93 7.38 -5.82 4.66
CA GLY A 93 8.46 -6.04 5.61
C GLY A 93 9.56 -4.99 5.57
N GLN A 94 9.26 -3.78 5.14
CA GLN A 94 10.21 -2.69 5.05
C GLN A 94 10.00 -1.65 6.17
N LEU A 95 11.05 -0.91 6.48
CA LEU A 95 11.00 0.26 7.35
C LEU A 95 11.48 1.47 6.55
N PHE A 96 10.67 2.51 6.53
CA PHE A 96 10.96 3.76 5.83
C PHE A 96 11.16 4.88 6.84
N ASP A 97 12.16 5.74 6.59
CA ASP A 97 12.31 7.01 7.31
C ASP A 97 11.73 8.13 6.44
N ILE A 98 10.60 8.67 6.84
CA ILE A 98 9.94 9.77 6.15
C ILE A 98 9.86 10.93 7.14
N GLU A 99 10.60 12.00 6.86
CA GLU A 99 10.68 13.21 7.70
C GLU A 99 11.07 12.92 9.16
N GLY A 100 11.97 11.95 9.38
CA GLY A 100 12.42 11.55 10.72
C GLY A 100 11.42 10.73 11.50
N LYS A 101 10.39 10.19 10.83
CA LYS A 101 9.43 9.23 11.36
C LYS A 101 9.60 7.88 10.70
N SER A 102 9.53 6.84 11.50
CA SER A 102 9.66 5.45 11.04
C SER A 102 8.32 4.84 10.71
N PHE A 103 8.21 4.33 9.46
CA PHE A 103 7.01 3.66 8.94
C PHE A 103 7.34 2.21 8.61
N PHE A 104 6.79 1.27 9.38
CA PHE A 104 6.87 -0.14 9.03
C PHE A 104 5.68 -0.52 8.16
N THR A 105 5.91 -1.29 7.09
CA THR A 105 4.88 -1.66 6.12
C THR A 105 4.73 -3.16 6.00
N MET A 106 3.48 -3.63 5.98
CA MET A 106 3.14 -5.04 5.78
C MET A 106 1.78 -5.14 5.08
N GLY A 107 1.79 -5.26 3.77
CA GLY A 107 0.59 -5.43 2.95
C GLY A 107 0.08 -6.87 2.94
N GLY A 108 -0.99 -7.08 2.17
CA GLY A 108 -1.65 -8.36 1.98
C GLY A 108 -2.76 -8.65 3.00
N ALA A 109 -3.70 -9.46 2.57
CA ALA A 109 -4.75 -10.05 3.38
C ALA A 109 -5.31 -11.28 2.69
N GLU A 110 -5.99 -12.16 3.42
CA GLU A 110 -6.69 -13.29 2.83
C GLU A 110 -8.06 -12.88 2.30
N SER A 111 -8.38 -13.26 1.06
CA SER A 111 -9.72 -13.07 0.51
C SER A 111 -10.71 -14.05 1.14
N HIS A 112 -11.80 -13.54 1.72
CA HIS A 112 -12.84 -14.35 2.36
C HIS A 112 -13.61 -15.24 1.39
N ASP A 113 -13.67 -14.87 0.11
CA ASP A 113 -14.39 -15.58 -0.97
C ASP A 113 -13.46 -16.46 -1.82
N ARG A 114 -12.34 -16.88 -1.26
CA ARG A 114 -11.29 -17.68 -1.93
C ARG A 114 -11.81 -18.93 -2.60
N GLU A 115 -12.83 -19.57 -1.99
CA GLU A 115 -13.46 -20.80 -2.49
C GLU A 115 -14.18 -20.61 -3.84
N PHE A 116 -14.60 -19.37 -4.16
CA PHE A 116 -15.33 -19.03 -5.37
C PHE A 116 -14.48 -18.40 -6.45
N ARG A 117 -13.15 -18.27 -6.21
CA ARG A 117 -12.21 -17.61 -7.11
C ARG A 117 -11.26 -18.60 -7.77
N THR A 118 -10.69 -18.19 -8.91
CA THR A 118 -9.73 -18.98 -9.67
C THR A 118 -8.32 -18.39 -9.52
N ILE A 119 -7.37 -19.22 -9.06
CA ILE A 119 -5.96 -18.82 -8.90
C ILE A 119 -5.38 -18.37 -10.24
N GLY A 120 -4.71 -17.22 -10.25
CA GLY A 120 -4.11 -16.61 -11.44
C GLY A 120 -5.09 -15.87 -12.36
N ILE A 121 -6.38 -15.79 -11.99
CA ILE A 121 -7.41 -15.03 -12.74
C ILE A 121 -8.08 -14.00 -11.84
N SER A 122 -8.54 -14.40 -10.67
CA SER A 122 -9.27 -13.56 -9.73
C SER A 122 -8.76 -13.64 -8.29
N ILE A 123 -7.76 -14.48 -8.05
CA ILE A 123 -7.03 -14.62 -6.79
C ILE A 123 -5.57 -14.98 -7.07
N TRP A 124 -4.67 -14.51 -6.24
CA TRP A 124 -3.23 -14.79 -6.33
C TRP A 124 -2.72 -15.38 -5.02
N GLU A 125 -1.74 -16.29 -5.12
CA GLU A 125 -1.05 -16.80 -3.91
C GLU A 125 -0.34 -15.68 -3.16
N GLN A 126 0.05 -14.63 -3.88
CA GLN A 126 0.72 -13.44 -3.36
C GLN A 126 -0.20 -12.53 -2.52
N GLU A 127 -1.50 -12.76 -2.45
CA GLU A 127 -2.40 -12.05 -1.52
C GLU A 127 -1.89 -12.15 -0.08
N LEU A 128 -1.38 -13.32 0.29
CA LEU A 128 -0.72 -13.51 1.58
C LEU A 128 0.80 -13.36 1.48
N PRO A 129 1.44 -12.77 2.49
CA PRO A 129 2.89 -12.74 2.55
C PRO A 129 3.48 -14.13 2.58
N ASN A 130 4.52 -14.36 1.79
CA ASN A 130 5.26 -15.62 1.80
C ASN A 130 6.31 -15.68 2.93
N ASN A 131 6.91 -16.85 3.15
CA ASN A 131 7.90 -17.05 4.21
C ASN A 131 9.12 -16.12 4.12
N LYS A 132 9.51 -15.69 2.91
CA LYS A 132 10.65 -14.76 2.74
C LYS A 132 10.26 -13.35 3.17
N GLU A 133 9.03 -12.93 2.86
CA GLU A 133 8.50 -11.63 3.27
C GLU A 133 8.31 -11.57 4.78
N TYR A 134 7.82 -12.63 5.41
CA TYR A 134 7.76 -12.74 6.87
C TYR A 134 9.16 -12.70 7.51
N ALA A 135 10.12 -13.45 6.98
CA ALA A 135 11.50 -13.43 7.48
C ALA A 135 12.15 -12.03 7.31
N GLN A 136 11.89 -11.36 6.20
CA GLN A 136 12.32 -9.98 5.98
C GLN A 136 11.68 -9.02 7.00
N ALA A 137 10.37 -9.15 7.23
CA ALA A 137 9.65 -8.33 8.19
C ALA A 137 10.21 -8.49 9.61
N LEU A 138 10.41 -9.73 10.06
CA LEU A 138 10.99 -10.01 11.36
C LEU A 138 12.41 -9.45 11.50
N SER A 139 13.27 -9.66 10.49
CA SER A 139 14.63 -9.11 10.49
C SER A 139 14.64 -7.57 10.52
N THR A 140 13.68 -6.94 9.85
CA THR A 140 13.52 -5.47 9.87
C THR A 140 13.10 -4.98 11.25
N LEU A 141 12.11 -5.63 11.87
CA LEU A 141 11.62 -5.31 13.20
C LEU A 141 12.68 -5.52 14.28
N GLU A 142 13.47 -6.62 14.21
CA GLU A 142 14.58 -6.87 15.11
C GLU A 142 15.62 -5.73 15.06
N LYS A 143 15.98 -5.25 13.85
CA LYS A 143 16.95 -4.18 13.67
C LYS A 143 16.50 -2.84 14.25
N CYS A 144 15.21 -2.56 14.26
CA CYS A 144 14.64 -1.36 14.88
C CYS A 144 14.14 -1.61 16.32
N GLU A 145 14.54 -2.73 16.95
CA GLU A 145 14.14 -3.11 18.32
C GLU A 145 12.61 -3.13 18.49
N TYR A 146 11.86 -3.55 17.46
CA TYR A 146 10.40 -3.55 17.41
C TYR A 146 9.76 -2.18 17.65
N LYS A 147 10.46 -1.10 17.25
CA LYS A 147 9.97 0.28 17.40
C LYS A 147 9.75 0.88 16.02
N ALA A 148 8.53 1.35 15.79
CA ALA A 148 8.16 2.17 14.63
C ALA A 148 7.17 3.24 15.10
N ASP A 149 7.25 4.45 14.52
CA ASP A 149 6.26 5.51 14.81
C ASP A 149 4.90 5.13 14.22
N TYR A 150 4.91 4.48 13.05
CA TYR A 150 3.70 4.06 12.33
C TYR A 150 3.86 2.63 11.80
N VAL A 151 2.77 1.87 11.87
CA VAL A 151 2.64 0.56 11.22
C VAL A 151 1.52 0.66 10.19
N ILE A 152 1.84 0.42 8.93
CA ILE A 152 0.91 0.50 7.80
C ILE A 152 0.64 -0.91 7.30
N THR A 153 -0.60 -1.35 7.46
CA THR A 153 -1.09 -2.66 7.00
C THR A 153 -2.38 -2.49 6.21
N HIS A 154 -2.75 -3.50 5.43
CA HIS A 154 -4.07 -3.54 4.80
C HIS A 154 -5.12 -4.10 5.75
N CYS A 155 -4.78 -5.18 6.43
CA CYS A 155 -5.65 -5.84 7.40
C CYS A 155 -5.04 -5.71 8.80
N ALA A 156 -5.87 -5.48 9.80
CA ALA A 156 -5.43 -5.50 11.19
C ALA A 156 -5.10 -6.94 11.63
N PRO A 157 -4.20 -7.15 12.60
CA PRO A 157 -4.03 -8.45 13.23
C PRO A 157 -5.35 -8.96 13.82
N THR A 158 -5.64 -10.25 13.69
CA THR A 158 -6.89 -10.88 14.11
C THR A 158 -7.26 -10.59 15.57
N ASP A 159 -6.26 -10.54 16.46
CA ASP A 159 -6.51 -10.22 17.88
C ASP A 159 -7.03 -8.80 18.08
N ILE A 160 -6.56 -7.84 17.26
CA ILE A 160 -7.01 -6.45 17.29
C ILE A 160 -8.42 -6.33 16.68
N GLU A 161 -8.68 -7.02 15.57
CA GLU A 161 -10.02 -7.05 14.95
C GLU A 161 -11.07 -7.56 15.94
N TYR A 162 -10.76 -8.65 16.65
CA TYR A 162 -11.65 -9.22 17.65
C TYR A 162 -11.97 -8.24 18.78
N GLU A 163 -11.00 -7.48 19.28
CA GLU A 163 -11.22 -6.48 20.33
C GLU A 163 -12.09 -5.29 19.85
N VAL A 164 -11.92 -4.87 18.59
CA VAL A 164 -12.71 -3.76 18.02
C VAL A 164 -14.16 -4.14 17.76
N GLU A 165 -14.41 -5.41 17.34
CA GLU A 165 -15.75 -5.88 17.02
C GLU A 165 -16.56 -6.26 18.28
N HIS A 166 -15.91 -6.62 19.40
CA HIS A 166 -16.55 -7.16 20.59
C HIS A 166 -16.34 -6.31 21.85
N GLY A 167 -15.58 -5.22 21.78
CA GLY A 167 -15.34 -4.24 22.87
C GLY A 167 -16.32 -3.09 22.78
#